data_372386f8978fbe0127ee52254b2e95d9
#
_entry.id   372386f8978fbe0127ee52254b2e95d9
#
_cell.length_a   1.000
_cell.length_b   1.000
_cell.length_c   1.000
_cell.angle_alpha   90.00
_cell.angle_beta   90.00
_cell.angle_gamma   90.00
#
_symmetry.space_group_name_H-M   'P 1'
#
loop_
_entity.id
_entity.type
_entity.pdbx_description
1 polymer ?
#
loop_
_entity_poly.entity_id
_entity_poly.type
_entity_poly.pdbx_seq_one_letter_code
_entity_poly.pdbx_strand_id
1 'polypeptide(L)'
;MDPSLVIKAVAALSIIGLAAAAMLAAASRRFHVEVDPRVERVLSVLPGANCGACGNPSCFGAAEALAVGAIPVTACTAGGQAVADAIADVLGVEKCVVASILSLRHCGGGRAASRTFDYSGVLACDVVSRLAGGDLACPAGCFGYGDCARACPFDAITMDGRGLPVIDLDRCTGCEVCVRECPRGPIGLLAMASEFGAVAVRCNSHDKPRARKDYCSMCCIACKKCEKACPSDAIHVIDLLAVVDFDRCTACGMCVDVCPQECIDLTGRAAIAPATTLDGRGPKVEGFAPVIPKRVDGDESG
;
A
#
# COMPACT_ATOMS: atom_id res chain seq x y z
N MET A 1 -42.62 7.11 47.98
CA MET A 1 -42.88 6.31 46.75
C MET A 1 -43.69 5.09 47.17
N ASP A 2 -44.82 4.86 46.50
CA ASP A 2 -45.71 3.74 46.83
C ASP A 2 -45.04 2.41 46.43
N PRO A 3 -44.73 1.50 47.38
CA PRO A 3 -44.01 0.26 47.08
C PRO A 3 -44.76 -0.63 46.06
N SER A 4 -46.08 -0.52 45.98
CA SER A 4 -46.88 -1.25 44.99
C SER A 4 -46.65 -0.79 43.56
N LEU A 5 -46.33 0.47 43.34
CA LEU A 5 -46.02 1.04 42.03
C LEU A 5 -44.62 0.55 41.53
N VAL A 6 -43.67 0.51 42.45
CA VAL A 6 -42.32 0.01 42.16
C VAL A 6 -42.36 -1.47 41.75
N ILE A 7 -43.10 -2.30 42.49
CA ILE A 7 -43.27 -3.74 42.19
C ILE A 7 -43.92 -3.94 40.83
N LYS A 8 -44.98 -3.17 40.48
CA LYS A 8 -45.66 -3.24 39.19
C LYS A 8 -44.72 -2.82 38.03
N ALA A 9 -43.91 -1.77 38.23
CA ALA A 9 -42.97 -1.30 37.23
C ALA A 9 -41.86 -2.34 36.99
N VAL A 10 -41.29 -2.92 38.06
CA VAL A 10 -40.27 -3.97 37.93
C VAL A 10 -40.84 -5.22 37.24
N ALA A 11 -42.06 -5.64 37.61
CA ALA A 11 -42.71 -6.79 36.98
C ALA A 11 -42.98 -6.55 35.49
N ALA A 12 -43.44 -5.37 35.09
CA ALA A 12 -43.70 -5.02 33.72
C ALA A 12 -42.41 -5.02 32.90
N LEU A 13 -41.32 -4.39 33.40
CA LEU A 13 -40.02 -4.37 32.72
C LEU A 13 -39.41 -5.77 32.63
N SER A 14 -39.55 -6.61 33.63
CA SER A 14 -39.08 -8.00 33.61
C SER A 14 -39.83 -8.83 32.54
N ILE A 15 -41.14 -8.68 32.43
CA ILE A 15 -41.95 -9.39 31.41
C ILE A 15 -41.54 -8.95 30.01
N ILE A 16 -41.35 -7.64 29.77
CA ILE A 16 -40.91 -7.11 28.49
C ILE A 16 -39.51 -7.64 28.18
N GLY A 17 -38.59 -7.63 29.13
CA GLY A 17 -37.22 -8.14 28.97
C GLY A 17 -37.21 -9.62 28.65
N LEU A 18 -37.98 -10.45 29.34
CA LEU A 18 -38.10 -11.87 29.05
C LEU A 18 -38.71 -12.15 27.69
N ALA A 19 -39.76 -11.42 27.31
CA ALA A 19 -40.36 -11.56 25.97
C ALA A 19 -39.40 -11.18 24.86
N ALA A 20 -38.64 -10.09 24.99
CA ALA A 20 -37.61 -9.68 24.04
C ALA A 20 -36.48 -10.73 23.96
N ALA A 21 -36.00 -11.23 25.09
CA ALA A 21 -34.98 -12.28 25.13
C ALA A 21 -35.45 -13.59 24.44
N ALA A 22 -36.68 -14.00 24.69
CA ALA A 22 -37.26 -15.18 24.04
C ALA A 22 -37.41 -15.00 22.54
N MET A 23 -37.83 -13.81 22.11
CA MET A 23 -37.96 -13.47 20.70
C MET A 23 -36.59 -13.46 19.98
N LEU A 24 -35.56 -12.88 20.61
CA LEU A 24 -34.19 -12.88 20.10
C LEU A 24 -33.62 -14.30 20.04
N ALA A 25 -33.84 -15.13 21.06
CA ALA A 25 -33.39 -16.52 21.07
C ALA A 25 -34.08 -17.36 19.96
N ALA A 26 -35.37 -17.15 19.75
CA ALA A 26 -36.11 -17.80 18.68
C ALA A 26 -35.63 -17.34 17.28
N ALA A 27 -35.41 -16.04 17.11
CA ALA A 27 -34.83 -15.47 15.88
C ALA A 27 -33.42 -16.01 15.61
N SER A 28 -32.55 -16.03 16.63
CA SER A 28 -31.20 -16.58 16.52
C SER A 28 -31.17 -18.04 16.06
N ARG A 29 -32.06 -18.87 16.61
CA ARG A 29 -32.18 -20.27 16.17
C ARG A 29 -32.73 -20.41 14.74
N ARG A 30 -33.69 -19.55 14.36
CA ARG A 30 -34.35 -19.60 13.03
C ARG A 30 -33.46 -19.10 11.92
N PHE A 31 -32.58 -18.12 12.22
CA PHE A 31 -31.67 -17.48 11.27
C PHE A 31 -30.21 -17.93 11.47
N HIS A 32 -29.98 -19.00 12.21
CA HIS A 32 -28.63 -19.56 12.38
C HIS A 32 -28.13 -20.06 11.03
N VAL A 33 -27.01 -19.49 10.58
CA VAL A 33 -26.28 -19.94 9.39
C VAL A 33 -25.14 -20.81 9.87
N GLU A 34 -25.12 -22.05 9.44
CA GLU A 34 -23.99 -22.96 9.71
C GLU A 34 -22.77 -22.47 8.92
N VAL A 35 -21.74 -22.03 9.61
CA VAL A 35 -20.45 -21.68 9.02
C VAL A 35 -19.58 -22.92 8.99
N ASP A 36 -18.91 -23.19 7.86
CA ASP A 36 -17.94 -24.29 7.76
C ASP A 36 -16.84 -24.13 8.84
N PRO A 37 -16.60 -25.14 9.68
CA PRO A 37 -15.56 -25.08 10.74
C PRO A 37 -14.16 -24.74 10.20
N ARG A 38 -13.89 -24.96 8.90
CA ARG A 38 -12.63 -24.55 8.27
C ARG A 38 -12.54 -23.03 8.16
N VAL A 39 -13.66 -22.35 7.86
CA VAL A 39 -13.72 -20.89 7.76
C VAL A 39 -13.39 -20.25 9.11
N GLU A 40 -13.95 -20.76 10.22
CA GLU A 40 -13.63 -20.28 11.57
C GLU A 40 -12.13 -20.42 11.91
N ARG A 41 -11.55 -21.59 11.60
CA ARG A 41 -10.13 -21.83 11.84
C ARG A 41 -9.25 -20.94 10.99
N VAL A 42 -9.54 -20.73 9.71
CA VAL A 42 -8.81 -19.79 8.84
C VAL A 42 -8.99 -18.37 9.33
N LEU A 43 -10.20 -17.97 9.73
CA LEU A 43 -10.46 -16.62 10.26
C LEU A 43 -9.64 -16.33 11.53
N SER A 44 -9.45 -17.34 12.41
CA SER A 44 -8.67 -17.18 13.65
C SER A 44 -7.18 -16.90 13.42
N VAL A 45 -6.62 -17.28 12.27
CA VAL A 45 -5.21 -17.02 11.91
C VAL A 45 -5.03 -15.77 11.05
N LEU A 46 -6.11 -15.22 10.48
CA LEU A 46 -6.07 -13.99 9.71
C LEU A 46 -5.90 -12.76 10.64
N PRO A 47 -5.21 -11.69 10.19
CA PRO A 47 -4.90 -10.53 11.05
C PRO A 47 -6.10 -9.65 11.41
N GLY A 48 -7.29 -9.88 10.85
CA GLY A 48 -8.51 -9.13 11.18
C GLY A 48 -8.55 -7.68 10.69
N ALA A 49 -7.57 -7.23 9.92
CA ALA A 49 -7.44 -5.84 9.48
C ALA A 49 -8.51 -5.38 8.47
N ASN A 50 -9.23 -6.31 7.83
CA ASN A 50 -10.25 -6.04 6.80
C ASN A 50 -9.78 -5.06 5.70
N CYS A 51 -8.49 -5.08 5.35
CA CYS A 51 -7.84 -4.11 4.46
C CYS A 51 -8.22 -4.26 2.98
N GLY A 52 -8.84 -5.39 2.59
CA GLY A 52 -9.27 -5.65 1.22
C GLY A 52 -8.13 -5.98 0.22
N ALA A 53 -6.87 -6.10 0.65
CA ALA A 53 -5.73 -6.37 -0.22
C ALA A 53 -5.82 -7.71 -0.96
N CYS A 54 -6.43 -8.72 -0.35
CA CYS A 54 -6.67 -10.03 -0.96
C CYS A 54 -7.84 -10.06 -1.96
N GLY A 55 -8.44 -8.90 -2.29
CA GLY A 55 -9.61 -8.81 -3.17
C GLY A 55 -10.95 -9.09 -2.48
N ASN A 56 -10.97 -9.42 -1.19
CA ASN A 56 -12.19 -9.64 -0.42
C ASN A 56 -12.46 -8.45 0.51
N PRO A 57 -13.73 -8.06 0.72
CA PRO A 57 -14.08 -6.86 1.48
C PRO A 57 -13.83 -7.01 3.00
N SER A 58 -13.64 -8.23 3.48
CA SER A 58 -13.39 -8.53 4.89
C SER A 58 -12.53 -9.77 5.06
N CYS A 59 -11.92 -9.94 6.24
CA CYS A 59 -11.19 -11.17 6.58
C CYS A 59 -12.11 -12.39 6.65
N PHE A 60 -13.39 -12.20 6.98
CA PHE A 60 -14.39 -13.29 6.94
C PHE A 60 -14.62 -13.77 5.49
N GLY A 61 -14.87 -12.87 4.55
CA GLY A 61 -15.02 -13.24 3.13
C GLY A 61 -13.73 -13.85 2.54
N ALA A 62 -12.56 -13.37 3.00
CA ALA A 62 -11.30 -14.00 2.64
C ALA A 62 -11.18 -15.44 3.19
N ALA A 63 -11.62 -15.67 4.43
CA ALA A 63 -11.62 -17.01 5.03
C ALA A 63 -12.55 -17.98 4.29
N GLU A 64 -13.72 -17.52 3.85
CA GLU A 64 -14.63 -18.31 3.00
C GLU A 64 -13.97 -18.66 1.66
N ALA A 65 -13.38 -17.67 0.98
CA ALA A 65 -12.70 -17.86 -0.30
C ALA A 65 -11.49 -18.81 -0.20
N LEU A 66 -10.72 -18.72 0.90
CA LEU A 66 -9.60 -19.62 1.20
C LEU A 66 -10.08 -21.04 1.48
N ALA A 67 -11.15 -21.21 2.28
CA ALA A 67 -11.68 -22.52 2.65
C ALA A 67 -12.18 -23.33 1.45
N VAL A 68 -12.68 -22.66 0.39
CA VAL A 68 -13.10 -23.28 -0.87
C VAL A 68 -12.01 -23.29 -1.95
N GLY A 69 -10.81 -22.75 -1.66
CA GLY A 69 -9.71 -22.69 -2.62
C GLY A 69 -9.89 -21.69 -3.76
N ALA A 70 -10.77 -20.71 -3.61
CA ALA A 70 -11.01 -19.67 -4.62
C ALA A 70 -9.86 -18.65 -4.73
N ILE A 71 -9.08 -18.48 -3.65
CA ILE A 71 -7.88 -17.65 -3.62
C ILE A 71 -6.70 -18.46 -3.04
N PRO A 72 -5.44 -18.15 -3.43
CA PRO A 72 -4.27 -18.86 -2.92
C PRO A 72 -4.02 -18.53 -1.44
N VAL A 73 -3.35 -19.44 -0.70
CA VAL A 73 -2.99 -19.25 0.72
C VAL A 73 -2.09 -18.03 0.94
N THR A 74 -1.39 -17.60 -0.09
CA THR A 74 -0.51 -16.40 -0.09
C THR A 74 -1.27 -15.08 -0.34
N ALA A 75 -2.59 -15.11 -0.56
CA ALA A 75 -3.37 -13.92 -0.89
C ALA A 75 -3.39 -12.85 0.22
N CYS A 76 -3.20 -13.24 1.50
CA CYS A 76 -3.17 -12.31 2.62
C CYS A 76 -1.80 -11.62 2.75
N THR A 77 -1.58 -10.51 2.03
CA THR A 77 -0.33 -9.74 2.11
C THR A 77 -0.08 -9.16 3.51
N ALA A 78 -1.15 -8.71 4.18
CA ALA A 78 -1.08 -8.15 5.54
C ALA A 78 -0.60 -9.16 6.60
N GLY A 79 -0.83 -10.45 6.36
CA GLY A 79 -0.40 -11.52 7.26
C GLY A 79 1.03 -12.01 7.00
N GLY A 80 1.57 -11.75 5.81
CA GLY A 80 2.90 -12.21 5.40
C GLY A 80 3.06 -13.73 5.43
N GLN A 81 4.32 -14.18 5.50
CA GLN A 81 4.66 -15.61 5.46
C GLN A 81 4.05 -16.40 6.63
N ALA A 82 4.08 -15.85 7.84
CA ALA A 82 3.58 -16.56 9.02
C ALA A 82 2.09 -16.93 8.92
N VAL A 83 1.28 -16.03 8.41
CA VAL A 83 -0.16 -16.26 8.21
C VAL A 83 -0.40 -17.21 7.04
N ALA A 84 0.36 -17.10 5.95
CA ALA A 84 0.25 -18.03 4.82
C ALA A 84 0.58 -19.47 5.25
N ASP A 85 1.61 -19.66 6.06
CA ASP A 85 1.98 -20.96 6.61
C ASP A 85 0.89 -21.51 7.54
N ALA A 86 0.33 -20.66 8.42
CA ALA A 86 -0.76 -21.07 9.32
C ALA A 86 -2.04 -21.45 8.54
N ILE A 87 -2.38 -20.71 7.49
CA ILE A 87 -3.50 -21.05 6.59
C ILE A 87 -3.24 -22.40 5.90
N ALA A 88 -2.01 -22.62 5.39
CA ALA A 88 -1.64 -23.87 4.75
C ALA A 88 -1.77 -25.06 5.70
N ASP A 89 -1.33 -24.91 6.96
CA ASP A 89 -1.46 -25.92 8.01
C ASP A 89 -2.94 -26.21 8.35
N VAL A 90 -3.79 -25.18 8.44
CA VAL A 90 -5.24 -25.34 8.71
C VAL A 90 -5.96 -26.05 7.57
N LEU A 91 -5.59 -25.75 6.32
CA LEU A 91 -6.25 -26.31 5.13
C LEU A 91 -5.60 -27.63 4.65
N GLY A 92 -4.43 -28.00 5.19
CA GLY A 92 -3.69 -29.20 4.81
C GLY A 92 -3.11 -29.13 3.39
N VAL A 93 -2.71 -27.93 2.95
CA VAL A 93 -2.11 -27.67 1.62
C VAL A 93 -0.62 -27.36 1.74
N GLU A 94 0.09 -27.42 0.62
CA GLU A 94 1.53 -27.12 0.57
C GLU A 94 1.83 -25.65 0.90
N LYS A 95 2.91 -25.41 1.66
CA LYS A 95 3.37 -24.06 2.03
C LYS A 95 4.03 -23.40 0.82
N CYS A 96 3.66 -22.16 0.58
CA CYS A 96 4.19 -21.35 -0.51
C CYS A 96 4.93 -20.12 0.05
N VAL A 97 5.97 -19.68 -0.66
CA VAL A 97 6.69 -18.46 -0.31
C VAL A 97 5.87 -17.23 -0.68
N VAL A 98 5.69 -16.32 0.28
CA VAL A 98 5.02 -15.03 0.07
C VAL A 98 6.04 -14.00 -0.37
N ALA A 99 5.81 -13.36 -1.52
CA ALA A 99 6.64 -12.23 -1.95
C ALA A 99 6.48 -11.06 -0.96
N SER A 100 7.60 -10.52 -0.48
CA SER A 100 7.59 -9.31 0.34
C SER A 100 7.33 -8.10 -0.54
N ILE A 101 6.09 -7.57 -0.48
CA ILE A 101 5.68 -6.38 -1.21
C ILE A 101 5.58 -5.23 -0.23
N LEU A 102 6.19 -4.10 -0.56
CA LEU A 102 6.17 -2.90 0.26
C LEU A 102 5.71 -1.70 -0.56
N SER A 103 5.18 -0.69 0.11
CA SER A 103 4.83 0.57 -0.52
C SER A 103 6.05 1.48 -0.65
N LEU A 104 6.18 2.17 -1.76
CA LEU A 104 7.23 3.17 -1.98
C LEU A 104 6.67 4.47 -2.54
N ARG A 105 7.39 5.57 -2.23
CA ARG A 105 7.12 6.89 -2.76
C ARG A 105 7.97 7.17 -4.00
N HIS A 106 7.31 7.54 -5.10
CA HIS A 106 7.92 7.97 -6.36
C HIS A 106 7.84 9.50 -6.56
N CYS A 107 8.03 10.28 -5.49
CA CYS A 107 8.08 11.75 -5.56
C CYS A 107 9.06 12.29 -4.52
N GLY A 108 10.00 13.11 -4.95
CA GLY A 108 10.96 13.83 -4.10
C GLY A 108 10.62 15.31 -3.90
N GLY A 109 9.69 15.87 -4.70
CA GLY A 109 9.41 17.29 -4.75
C GLY A 109 8.70 17.83 -3.50
N GLY A 110 7.55 17.28 -3.16
CA GLY A 110 6.74 17.77 -2.04
C GLY A 110 6.50 19.29 -2.14
N ARG A 111 6.70 20.00 -1.03
CA ARG A 111 6.57 21.48 -0.96
C ARG A 111 7.62 22.23 -1.77
N ALA A 112 8.68 21.59 -2.24
CA ALA A 112 9.68 22.20 -3.14
C ALA A 112 9.22 22.24 -4.61
N ALA A 113 8.10 21.58 -4.95
CA ALA A 113 7.51 21.70 -6.27
C ALA A 113 6.63 22.94 -6.38
N SER A 114 6.69 23.63 -7.54
CA SER A 114 5.90 24.83 -7.80
C SER A 114 4.41 24.54 -7.78
N ARG A 115 3.63 25.48 -7.26
CA ARG A 115 2.15 25.44 -7.29
C ARG A 115 1.62 26.33 -8.39
N THR A 116 0.51 25.95 -8.99
CA THR A 116 -0.17 26.72 -10.05
C THR A 116 -1.14 27.76 -9.47
N PHE A 117 -1.66 27.50 -8.28
CA PHE A 117 -2.53 28.39 -7.53
C PHE A 117 -2.44 28.11 -6.03
N ASP A 118 -2.85 29.10 -5.22
CA ASP A 118 -2.96 28.93 -3.76
C ASP A 118 -4.30 28.26 -3.43
N TYR A 119 -4.23 27.11 -2.82
CA TYR A 119 -5.39 26.33 -2.41
C TYR A 119 -5.74 26.64 -0.94
N SER A 120 -6.95 27.10 -0.70
CA SER A 120 -7.55 27.29 0.62
C SER A 120 -8.86 26.54 0.73
N GLY A 121 -8.82 25.29 1.16
CA GLY A 121 -10.00 24.41 1.26
C GLY A 121 -9.70 23.19 2.13
N VAL A 122 -10.49 22.13 1.94
CA VAL A 122 -10.28 20.86 2.64
C VAL A 122 -8.93 20.27 2.23
N LEU A 123 -8.04 20.07 3.19
CA LEU A 123 -6.70 19.52 2.97
C LEU A 123 -6.76 18.00 2.74
N ALA A 124 -7.24 17.60 1.56
CA ALA A 124 -7.34 16.22 1.10
C ALA A 124 -6.87 16.12 -0.35
N CYS A 125 -6.09 15.07 -0.65
CA CYS A 125 -5.51 14.86 -1.98
C CYS A 125 -6.61 14.63 -3.03
N ASP A 126 -7.64 13.85 -2.68
CA ASP A 126 -8.79 13.59 -3.57
C ASP A 126 -9.52 14.89 -3.92
N VAL A 127 -9.81 15.73 -2.94
CA VAL A 127 -10.53 17.00 -3.15
C VAL A 127 -9.73 17.94 -4.05
N VAL A 128 -8.45 18.12 -3.77
CA VAL A 128 -7.57 19.01 -4.55
C VAL A 128 -7.39 18.48 -5.97
N SER A 129 -7.30 17.18 -6.16
CA SER A 129 -7.12 16.56 -7.49
C SER A 129 -8.25 16.88 -8.46
N ARG A 130 -9.48 17.10 -7.94
CA ARG A 130 -10.68 17.43 -8.73
C ARG A 130 -10.74 18.88 -9.17
N LEU A 131 -9.91 19.77 -8.60
CA LEU A 131 -9.84 21.18 -8.96
C LEU A 131 -8.76 21.39 -10.03
N ALA A 132 -9.14 21.47 -11.29
CA ALA A 132 -8.25 21.70 -12.42
C ALA A 132 -7.01 20.76 -12.44
N GLY A 133 -7.18 19.52 -11.99
CA GLY A 133 -6.08 18.56 -11.88
C GLY A 133 -5.15 18.79 -10.68
N GLY A 134 -5.49 19.73 -9.78
CA GLY A 134 -4.74 20.02 -8.53
C GLY A 134 -3.83 21.22 -8.62
N ASP A 135 -3.36 21.63 -7.46
CA ASP A 135 -2.59 22.86 -7.23
C ASP A 135 -1.09 22.77 -7.56
N LEU A 136 -0.57 21.59 -7.97
CA LEU A 136 0.83 21.42 -8.34
C LEU A 136 1.03 21.56 -9.85
N ALA A 137 2.10 22.25 -10.23
CA ALA A 137 2.55 22.36 -11.61
C ALA A 137 3.02 20.99 -12.17
N CYS A 138 3.54 20.11 -11.31
CA CYS A 138 3.87 18.73 -11.70
C CYS A 138 2.62 17.85 -11.77
N PRO A 139 2.25 17.30 -12.93
CA PRO A 139 1.03 16.48 -13.07
C PRO A 139 1.11 15.14 -12.32
N ALA A 140 2.32 14.65 -12.04
CA ALA A 140 2.57 13.39 -11.35
C ALA A 140 3.10 13.58 -9.91
N GLY A 141 3.08 14.81 -9.38
CA GLY A 141 3.63 15.13 -8.08
C GLY A 141 2.71 14.78 -6.90
N CYS A 142 3.30 14.54 -5.74
CA CYS A 142 2.56 14.34 -4.48
C CYS A 142 2.01 15.67 -3.97
N PHE A 143 0.69 15.75 -3.73
CA PHE A 143 0.04 16.93 -3.15
C PHE A 143 0.46 17.21 -1.71
N GLY A 144 0.75 16.14 -0.93
CA GLY A 144 1.24 16.28 0.43
C GLY A 144 0.17 16.47 1.49
N TYR A 145 -1.09 16.22 1.21
CA TYR A 145 -2.19 16.37 2.18
C TYR A 145 -2.43 15.13 3.06
N GLY A 146 -1.75 14.01 2.82
CA GLY A 146 -1.66 12.89 3.75
C GLY A 146 -2.83 11.91 3.74
N ASP A 147 -3.63 11.82 2.67
CA ASP A 147 -4.74 10.84 2.56
C ASP A 147 -4.20 9.41 2.71
N CYS A 148 -3.06 9.11 2.10
CA CYS A 148 -2.38 7.82 2.22
C CYS A 148 -1.98 7.47 3.67
N ALA A 149 -1.58 8.47 4.46
CA ALA A 149 -1.24 8.26 5.87
C ALA A 149 -2.49 8.03 6.72
N ARG A 150 -3.56 8.81 6.49
CA ARG A 150 -4.84 8.62 7.20
C ARG A 150 -5.53 7.30 6.88
N ALA A 151 -5.37 6.81 5.66
CA ALA A 151 -5.98 5.57 5.21
C ALA A 151 -5.20 4.32 5.60
N CYS A 152 -3.96 4.45 6.10
CA CYS A 152 -3.11 3.30 6.43
C CYS A 152 -3.62 2.58 7.68
N PRO A 153 -4.14 1.33 7.58
CA PRO A 153 -4.67 0.60 8.73
C PRO A 153 -3.57 0.09 9.69
N PHE A 154 -2.30 0.22 9.30
CA PHE A 154 -1.14 -0.22 10.08
C PHE A 154 -0.31 0.94 10.63
N ASP A 155 -0.75 2.18 10.46
CA ASP A 155 -0.01 3.41 10.81
C ASP A 155 1.45 3.38 10.32
N ALA A 156 1.69 2.78 9.15
CA ALA A 156 3.01 2.64 8.55
C ALA A 156 3.45 3.88 7.75
N ILE A 157 2.63 4.92 7.68
CA ILE A 157 2.92 6.11 6.87
C ILE A 157 2.82 7.36 7.72
N THR A 158 3.89 8.13 7.76
CA THR A 158 3.95 9.47 8.36
C THR A 158 4.27 10.52 7.30
N MET A 159 3.95 11.78 7.55
CA MET A 159 4.26 12.87 6.63
C MET A 159 5.49 13.64 7.12
N ASP A 160 6.49 13.83 6.24
CA ASP A 160 7.69 14.62 6.57
C ASP A 160 7.43 16.15 6.53
N GLY A 161 8.43 16.95 6.93
CA GLY A 161 8.35 18.40 6.92
C GLY A 161 8.15 19.03 5.52
N ARG A 162 8.38 18.26 4.45
CA ARG A 162 8.13 18.65 3.05
C ARG A 162 6.75 18.23 2.57
N GLY A 163 5.92 17.62 3.43
CA GLY A 163 4.62 17.09 3.08
C GLY A 163 4.70 15.84 2.21
N LEU A 164 5.75 15.05 2.35
CA LEU A 164 5.90 13.80 1.62
C LEU A 164 5.69 12.60 2.55
N PRO A 165 5.06 11.52 2.08
CA PRO A 165 4.88 10.32 2.88
C PRO A 165 6.24 9.62 3.12
N VAL A 166 6.51 9.29 4.37
CA VAL A 166 7.60 8.44 4.82
C VAL A 166 6.98 7.12 5.25
N ILE A 167 7.44 6.03 4.66
CA ILE A 167 6.88 4.70 4.86
C ILE A 167 7.83 3.93 5.78
N ASP A 168 7.28 3.48 6.90
CA ASP A 168 7.93 2.57 7.83
C ASP A 168 7.85 1.16 7.23
N LEU A 169 8.99 0.62 6.81
CA LEU A 169 9.06 -0.67 6.13
C LEU A 169 8.83 -1.85 7.07
N ASP A 170 9.06 -1.68 8.38
CA ASP A 170 8.82 -2.73 9.37
C ASP A 170 7.32 -2.87 9.68
N ARG A 171 6.56 -1.79 9.53
CA ARG A 171 5.10 -1.77 9.73
C ARG A 171 4.30 -1.95 8.45
N CYS A 172 4.92 -1.69 7.30
CA CYS A 172 4.25 -1.78 6.01
C CYS A 172 4.02 -3.24 5.60
N THR A 173 2.78 -3.59 5.31
CA THR A 173 2.38 -4.95 4.91
C THR A 173 2.11 -5.08 3.41
N GLY A 174 2.32 -4.02 2.61
CA GLY A 174 2.03 -4.03 1.18
C GLY A 174 0.54 -4.15 0.81
N CYS A 175 -0.36 -3.74 1.70
CA CYS A 175 -1.81 -3.93 1.52
C CYS A 175 -2.47 -3.04 0.44
N GLU A 176 -1.72 -2.18 -0.24
CA GLU A 176 -2.15 -1.30 -1.34
C GLU A 176 -3.19 -0.21 -0.99
N VAL A 177 -3.67 -0.11 0.23
CA VAL A 177 -4.67 0.90 0.61
C VAL A 177 -4.18 2.30 0.23
N CYS A 178 -2.94 2.65 0.56
CA CYS A 178 -2.34 3.95 0.24
C CYS A 178 -2.21 4.21 -1.27
N VAL A 179 -2.05 3.15 -2.08
CA VAL A 179 -1.98 3.25 -3.56
C VAL A 179 -3.35 3.58 -4.13
N ARG A 180 -4.40 2.91 -3.64
CA ARG A 180 -5.79 3.16 -4.06
C ARG A 180 -6.30 4.54 -3.65
N GLU A 181 -5.87 5.02 -2.49
CA GLU A 181 -6.24 6.36 -1.98
C GLU A 181 -5.47 7.50 -2.66
N CYS A 182 -4.42 7.19 -3.42
CA CYS A 182 -3.61 8.22 -4.05
C CYS A 182 -4.15 8.60 -5.43
N PRO A 183 -4.70 9.82 -5.62
CA PRO A 183 -5.33 10.21 -6.88
C PRO A 183 -4.32 10.45 -8.01
N ARG A 184 -3.01 10.54 -7.71
CA ARG A 184 -1.95 10.83 -8.68
C ARG A 184 -0.94 9.70 -8.90
N GLY A 185 -0.97 8.65 -8.08
CA GLY A 185 -0.09 7.50 -8.19
C GLY A 185 1.40 7.69 -7.82
N PRO A 186 1.84 8.75 -7.08
CA PRO A 186 3.24 8.82 -6.63
C PRO A 186 3.59 7.80 -5.54
N ILE A 187 2.62 7.05 -5.03
CA ILE A 187 2.83 5.88 -4.19
C ILE A 187 2.59 4.65 -5.07
N GLY A 188 3.60 3.82 -5.16
CA GLY A 188 3.54 2.55 -5.87
C GLY A 188 3.86 1.40 -4.92
N LEU A 189 3.62 0.20 -5.39
CA LEU A 189 4.11 -1.02 -4.77
C LEU A 189 5.46 -1.37 -5.32
N LEU A 190 6.29 -1.92 -4.45
CA LEU A 190 7.57 -2.49 -4.77
C LEU A 190 7.63 -3.90 -4.22
N ALA A 191 7.95 -4.86 -5.08
CA ALA A 191 8.45 -6.13 -4.60
C ALA A 191 9.88 -5.91 -4.09
N MET A 192 10.14 -6.30 -2.83
CA MET A 192 11.50 -6.31 -2.32
C MET A 192 12.30 -7.36 -3.09
N ALA A 193 13.18 -6.92 -3.96
CA ALA A 193 14.03 -7.79 -4.77
C ALA A 193 15.05 -8.58 -3.92
N SER A 194 15.29 -8.12 -2.67
CA SER A 194 16.20 -8.79 -1.73
C SER A 194 15.87 -8.40 -0.30
N GLU A 195 16.36 -9.18 0.68
CA GLU A 195 16.34 -8.84 2.11
C GLU A 195 17.05 -7.50 2.41
N PHE A 196 17.84 -6.99 1.47
CA PHE A 196 18.69 -5.81 1.62
C PHE A 196 18.00 -4.51 1.20
N GLY A 197 16.83 -4.54 0.58
CA GLY A 197 16.10 -3.35 0.20
C GLY A 197 15.88 -3.18 -1.29
N ALA A 198 15.57 -1.96 -1.70
CA ALA A 198 15.29 -1.61 -3.08
C ALA A 198 15.75 -0.20 -3.41
N VAL A 199 16.01 0.04 -4.69
CA VAL A 199 16.30 1.37 -5.23
C VAL A 199 15.00 2.03 -5.67
N ALA A 200 14.70 3.21 -5.16
CA ALA A 200 13.50 3.98 -5.50
C ALA A 200 13.86 5.22 -6.31
N VAL A 201 13.23 5.39 -7.48
CA VAL A 201 13.28 6.64 -8.23
C VAL A 201 12.21 7.59 -7.70
N ARG A 202 12.63 8.75 -7.17
CA ARG A 202 11.76 9.77 -6.55
C ARG A 202 11.23 10.76 -7.57
N CYS A 203 10.83 10.29 -8.71
CA CYS A 203 10.17 11.05 -9.76
C CYS A 203 9.22 10.12 -10.52
N ASN A 204 8.05 10.64 -10.88
CA ASN A 204 7.04 9.91 -11.64
C ASN A 204 6.51 10.76 -12.83
N SER A 205 7.20 11.84 -13.19
CA SER A 205 6.81 12.69 -14.31
C SER A 205 7.48 12.22 -15.60
N HIS A 206 6.70 12.17 -16.68
CA HIS A 206 7.16 11.89 -18.04
C HIS A 206 7.32 13.17 -18.90
N ASP A 207 7.16 14.35 -18.31
CA ASP A 207 7.38 15.62 -19.00
C ASP A 207 8.82 15.75 -19.48
N LYS A 208 9.05 16.63 -20.43
CA LYS A 208 10.41 16.93 -20.90
C LYS A 208 11.30 17.42 -19.73
N PRO A 209 12.57 16.99 -19.65
CA PRO A 209 13.46 17.33 -18.53
C PRO A 209 13.58 18.83 -18.24
N ARG A 210 13.51 19.68 -19.27
CA ARG A 210 13.55 21.14 -19.12
C ARG A 210 12.31 21.64 -18.36
N ALA A 211 11.13 21.24 -18.80
CA ALA A 211 9.86 21.59 -18.14
C ALA A 211 9.82 21.12 -16.69
N ARG A 212 10.31 19.89 -16.41
CA ARG A 212 10.38 19.36 -15.03
C ARG A 212 11.24 20.23 -14.12
N LYS A 213 12.37 20.74 -14.61
CA LYS A 213 13.24 21.66 -13.84
C LYS A 213 12.59 22.99 -13.52
N ASP A 214 11.67 23.47 -14.37
CA ASP A 214 10.98 24.74 -14.15
C ASP A 214 10.02 24.66 -12.94
N TYR A 215 9.51 23.46 -12.60
CA TYR A 215 8.57 23.31 -11.47
C TYR A 215 9.07 22.42 -10.32
N CYS A 216 10.18 21.69 -10.47
CA CYS A 216 10.69 20.80 -9.43
C CYS A 216 12.21 20.68 -9.44
N SER A 217 12.84 20.97 -8.31
CA SER A 217 14.30 20.83 -8.14
C SER A 217 14.75 19.36 -7.95
N MET A 218 13.84 18.47 -7.52
CA MET A 218 14.11 17.06 -7.19
C MET A 218 13.57 16.13 -8.26
N CYS A 219 13.76 16.46 -9.53
CA CYS A 219 13.20 15.68 -10.64
C CYS A 219 14.26 14.86 -11.38
N CYS A 220 13.86 13.72 -11.95
CA CYS A 220 14.69 12.99 -12.91
C CYS A 220 14.87 13.84 -14.19
N ILE A 221 16.09 13.99 -14.67
CA ILE A 221 16.40 14.76 -15.89
C ILE A 221 16.74 13.85 -17.09
N ALA A 222 16.46 12.56 -16.98
CA ALA A 222 16.69 11.56 -18.03
C ALA A 222 18.16 11.53 -18.55
N CYS A 223 19.14 11.84 -17.71
CA CYS A 223 20.55 11.98 -18.11
C CYS A 223 21.27 10.63 -18.35
N LYS A 224 20.63 9.50 -18.07
CA LYS A 224 21.14 8.14 -18.25
C LYS A 224 22.42 7.79 -17.48
N LYS A 225 22.83 8.58 -16.49
CA LYS A 225 24.02 8.26 -15.68
C LYS A 225 23.78 7.01 -14.83
N CYS A 226 22.59 6.87 -14.24
CA CYS A 226 22.18 5.70 -13.46
C CYS A 226 22.18 4.42 -14.32
N GLU A 227 21.67 4.49 -15.56
CA GLU A 227 21.66 3.39 -16.54
C GLU A 227 23.09 2.92 -16.87
N LYS A 228 24.01 3.86 -17.10
CA LYS A 228 25.41 3.55 -17.41
C LYS A 228 26.21 3.01 -16.24
N ALA A 229 25.83 3.37 -15.00
CA ALA A 229 26.53 2.97 -13.77
C ALA A 229 26.02 1.66 -13.17
N CYS A 230 24.89 1.12 -13.67
CA CYS A 230 24.29 -0.08 -13.09
C CYS A 230 25.04 -1.35 -13.52
N PRO A 231 25.66 -2.11 -12.61
CA PRO A 231 26.42 -3.31 -12.96
C PRO A 231 25.50 -4.49 -13.34
N SER A 232 24.26 -4.51 -12.84
CA SER A 232 23.27 -5.56 -13.11
C SER A 232 22.31 -5.20 -14.24
N ASP A 233 22.52 -4.04 -14.91
CA ASP A 233 21.66 -3.54 -15.98
C ASP A 233 20.17 -3.54 -15.58
N ALA A 234 19.89 -3.08 -14.35
CA ALA A 234 18.57 -3.10 -13.72
C ALA A 234 17.86 -1.74 -13.73
N ILE A 235 18.46 -0.68 -14.26
CA ILE A 235 17.84 0.65 -14.33
C ILE A 235 17.99 1.23 -15.71
N HIS A 236 16.87 1.59 -16.33
CA HIS A 236 16.80 2.13 -17.69
C HIS A 236 16.03 3.44 -17.72
N VAL A 237 16.36 4.30 -18.68
CA VAL A 237 15.59 5.52 -18.92
C VAL A 237 14.58 5.24 -20.03
N ILE A 238 13.31 5.09 -19.65
CA ILE A 238 12.17 4.81 -20.52
C ILE A 238 11.23 6.02 -20.46
N ASP A 239 10.76 6.50 -21.59
CA ASP A 239 9.85 7.66 -21.67
C ASP A 239 10.32 8.85 -20.82
N LEU A 240 11.61 9.19 -20.92
CA LEU A 240 12.25 10.29 -20.20
C LEU A 240 12.32 10.11 -18.67
N LEU A 241 12.04 8.95 -18.11
CA LEU A 241 12.08 8.65 -16.70
C LEU A 241 12.98 7.44 -16.42
N ALA A 242 13.77 7.48 -15.35
CA ALA A 242 14.49 6.31 -14.89
C ALA A 242 13.50 5.31 -14.25
N VAL A 243 13.56 4.06 -14.71
CA VAL A 243 12.72 2.94 -14.25
C VAL A 243 13.65 1.82 -13.79
N VAL A 244 13.35 1.23 -12.64
CA VAL A 244 14.11 0.12 -12.07
C VAL A 244 13.41 -1.20 -12.36
N ASP A 245 14.16 -2.15 -12.89
CA ASP A 245 13.78 -3.55 -12.99
C ASP A 245 14.16 -4.23 -11.65
N PHE A 246 13.16 -4.55 -10.84
CA PHE A 246 13.37 -5.11 -9.51
C PHE A 246 13.80 -6.57 -9.53
N ASP A 247 13.52 -7.30 -10.60
CA ASP A 247 13.97 -8.70 -10.76
C ASP A 247 15.49 -8.77 -10.96
N ARG A 248 16.08 -7.70 -11.52
CA ARG A 248 17.52 -7.59 -11.81
C ARG A 248 18.28 -6.74 -10.79
N CYS A 249 17.56 -5.91 -10.01
CA CYS A 249 18.18 -4.96 -9.08
C CYS A 249 18.77 -5.67 -7.87
N THR A 250 20.06 -5.46 -7.64
CA THR A 250 20.78 -6.00 -6.46
C THR A 250 20.85 -5.03 -5.29
N ALA A 251 20.17 -3.88 -5.37
CA ALA A 251 20.19 -2.82 -4.35
C ALA A 251 21.61 -2.31 -3.98
N CYS A 252 22.57 -2.35 -4.92
CA CYS A 252 23.96 -1.98 -4.67
C CYS A 252 24.20 -0.46 -4.46
N GLY A 253 23.23 0.40 -4.76
CA GLY A 253 23.29 1.84 -4.52
C GLY A 253 24.08 2.67 -5.54
N MET A 254 24.81 2.08 -6.50
CA MET A 254 25.67 2.82 -7.45
C MET A 254 24.92 3.88 -8.26
N CYS A 255 23.65 3.65 -8.58
CA CYS A 255 22.80 4.61 -9.29
C CYS A 255 22.41 5.82 -8.41
N VAL A 256 22.42 5.68 -7.09
CA VAL A 256 22.19 6.76 -6.14
C VAL A 256 23.36 7.74 -6.17
N ASP A 257 24.60 7.25 -6.07
CA ASP A 257 25.81 8.06 -6.01
C ASP A 257 26.05 8.90 -7.26
N VAL A 258 25.66 8.38 -8.44
CA VAL A 258 25.87 9.09 -9.70
C VAL A 258 24.73 10.02 -10.11
N CYS A 259 23.63 10.08 -9.33
CA CYS A 259 22.46 10.87 -9.68
C CYS A 259 22.66 12.36 -9.39
N PRO A 260 22.78 13.25 -10.42
CA PRO A 260 23.06 14.67 -10.18
C PRO A 260 21.86 15.46 -9.62
N GLN A 261 20.69 14.83 -9.58
CA GLN A 261 19.46 15.44 -9.04
C GLN A 261 19.03 14.81 -7.71
N GLU A 262 19.82 13.90 -7.16
CA GLU A 262 19.53 13.20 -5.92
C GLU A 262 18.10 12.64 -5.86
N CYS A 263 17.57 12.25 -7.03
CA CYS A 263 16.21 11.75 -7.17
C CYS A 263 16.11 10.21 -7.16
N ILE A 264 17.16 9.53 -6.72
CA ILE A 264 17.20 8.07 -6.54
C ILE A 264 17.65 7.81 -5.10
N ASP A 265 16.90 6.99 -4.39
CA ASP A 265 17.23 6.59 -3.02
C ASP A 265 17.35 5.09 -2.91
N LEU A 266 18.17 4.66 -1.95
CA LEU A 266 18.20 3.28 -1.48
C LEU A 266 17.28 3.16 -0.27
N THR A 267 16.31 2.25 -0.30
CA THR A 267 15.34 2.02 0.76
C THR A 267 15.45 0.58 1.29
N GLY A 268 15.06 0.37 2.55
CA GLY A 268 15.12 -0.93 3.21
C GLY A 268 16.40 -1.15 4.00
N ARG A 269 16.67 -2.41 4.36
CA ARG A 269 17.83 -2.79 5.20
C ARG A 269 19.18 -2.45 4.57
N ALA A 270 19.26 -2.39 3.25
CA ALA A 270 20.48 -2.00 2.54
C ALA A 270 20.90 -0.56 2.80
N ALA A 271 19.96 0.35 3.09
CA ALA A 271 20.24 1.73 3.47
C ALA A 271 20.96 1.85 4.82
N ILE A 272 20.97 0.78 5.61
CA ILE A 272 21.57 0.72 6.97
C ILE A 272 22.90 -0.03 6.96
N ALA A 273 23.17 -0.87 5.95
CA ALA A 273 24.38 -1.66 5.86
C ALA A 273 25.52 -0.85 5.18
N PRO A 274 26.75 -0.84 5.70
CA PRO A 274 27.89 -0.27 4.99
C PRO A 274 28.12 -1.04 3.69
N ALA A 275 28.46 -0.33 2.62
CA ALA A 275 28.58 -0.80 1.24
C ALA A 275 29.57 -1.98 0.98
N THR A 276 30.23 -2.48 2.01
CA THR A 276 31.30 -3.49 1.93
C THR A 276 30.82 -4.95 2.01
N THR A 277 29.51 -5.23 2.16
CA THR A 277 29.03 -6.61 2.40
C THR A 277 28.05 -7.16 1.34
N LEU A 278 27.87 -6.49 0.20
CA LEU A 278 26.94 -6.94 -0.84
C LEU A 278 27.69 -7.73 -1.93
N ASP A 279 27.71 -9.05 -1.81
CA ASP A 279 28.30 -9.97 -2.80
C ASP A 279 27.35 -10.42 -3.93
N GLY A 280 26.37 -9.58 -4.26
CA GLY A 280 25.63 -9.62 -5.54
C GLY A 280 24.77 -10.85 -5.83
N ARG A 281 24.39 -11.66 -4.83
CA ARG A 281 23.55 -12.85 -5.05
C ARG A 281 22.26 -12.80 -4.22
N GLY A 282 21.25 -12.10 -4.74
CA GLY A 282 19.87 -12.18 -4.23
C GLY A 282 19.07 -13.31 -4.89
N PRO A 283 18.03 -13.87 -4.24
CA PRO A 283 17.16 -14.87 -4.84
C PRO A 283 16.33 -14.28 -5.98
N LYS A 284 16.20 -15.05 -7.07
CA LYS A 284 15.32 -14.69 -8.19
C LYS A 284 13.86 -14.93 -7.79
N VAL A 285 13.04 -13.90 -7.88
CA VAL A 285 11.58 -14.02 -7.78
C VAL A 285 11.03 -14.08 -9.21
N GLU A 286 10.63 -15.26 -9.67
CA GLU A 286 10.02 -15.44 -10.99
C GLU A 286 8.54 -15.00 -10.95
N GLY A 287 8.14 -14.17 -11.92
CA GLY A 287 6.74 -13.90 -12.24
C GLY A 287 6.13 -12.57 -11.81
N PHE A 288 6.91 -11.59 -11.38
CA PHE A 288 6.39 -10.25 -11.06
C PHE A 288 6.49 -9.32 -12.26
N ALA A 289 5.36 -8.97 -12.87
CA ALA A 289 5.30 -7.89 -13.85
C ALA A 289 5.28 -6.54 -13.09
N PRO A 290 6.16 -5.58 -13.41
CA PRO A 290 6.13 -4.25 -12.80
C PRO A 290 4.76 -3.62 -13.07
N VAL A 291 4.09 -3.16 -12.01
CA VAL A 291 2.88 -2.35 -12.15
C VAL A 291 3.31 -0.98 -12.64
N ILE A 292 3.43 -0.85 -13.97
CA ILE A 292 3.55 0.45 -14.62
C ILE A 292 2.19 1.13 -14.41
N PRO A 293 2.12 2.30 -13.75
CA PRO A 293 0.86 3.01 -13.61
C PRO A 293 0.27 3.25 -15.00
N LYS A 294 -0.94 2.72 -15.25
CA LYS A 294 -1.66 2.92 -16.51
C LYS A 294 -1.75 4.43 -16.76
N ARG A 295 -1.36 4.87 -17.96
CA ARG A 295 -1.68 6.22 -18.44
C ARG A 295 -3.16 6.44 -18.20
N VAL A 296 -3.52 7.52 -17.54
CA VAL A 296 -4.84 8.09 -17.66
C VAL A 296 -4.83 8.78 -19.01
N ASP A 297 -5.18 8.03 -20.05
CA ASP A 297 -5.39 8.58 -21.37
C ASP A 297 -6.54 9.57 -21.23
N GLY A 298 -6.19 10.85 -21.34
CA GLY A 298 -7.19 11.90 -21.46
C GLY A 298 -8.03 11.58 -22.69
N ASP A 299 -9.32 11.40 -22.48
CA ASP A 299 -10.33 11.27 -23.50
C ASP A 299 -10.25 12.49 -24.41
N GLU A 300 -9.63 12.34 -25.58
CA GLU A 300 -9.79 13.26 -26.71
C GLU A 300 -11.10 12.92 -27.40
N SER A 301 -12.20 13.48 -26.89
CA SER A 301 -13.44 13.51 -27.63
C SER A 301 -14.22 14.81 -27.33
N GLY A 302 -14.23 15.73 -28.29
CA GLY A 302 -15.14 16.86 -28.36
C GLY A 302 -14.53 18.17 -28.76
#